data_deb239ba2e1037a3ebd43cba45233bcd
#
_entry.id   deb239ba2e1037a3ebd43cba45233bcd
#
_cell.length_a   1.000
_cell.length_b   1.000
_cell.length_c   1.000
_cell.angle_alpha   90.00
_cell.angle_beta   90.00
_cell.angle_gamma   90.00
#
_symmetry.space_group_name_H-M   'P 1'
#
loop_
_entity.id
_entity.type
_entity.pdbx_description
1 polymer ?
#
loop_
_entity_poly.entity_id
_entity_poly.type
_entity_poly.pdbx_seq_one_letter_code
_entity_poly.pdbx_strand_id
1 'polypeptide(L)'
;YDETNELFNNYANGRGLYGNINVYLNFLSLNIEYINYRFGTLDPDNRGNFVDNYGLFQPYQNPPIAINIHENILMNRVSHQINMNNEVGYKIELMGMINNWIDILAIYSASSQSHSWFMDSNYQWKKEGEAALFPHSDKKAATPFQEFYGELSFYMIDQKLHLKAGYSNSYDVTKLFLNTKTDTSSSMYYDLQKSIAIPLNISYTFESGWSINARVETQFYTKGVRQVGTLNGSTVVDTFMSTFYNDKNNNEIPEKNEYLDYETNNFISLSISKSPLWSLAFTLDKTNVSEVINRGNEFENTLEKLFNIDQSRNWVNVEFVYNISSTIRLSLLYGSLKGGLVCTNGICRIIEPFNDGFKMRLTSMF
;
A
#
# COMPACT_ATOMS: atom_id res chain seq x y z
N TYR A 1 -0.52 27.37 35.00
CA TYR A 1 -0.01 27.27 33.60
C TYR A 1 -1.10 26.59 32.83
N ASP A 2 -1.64 27.29 31.89
CA ASP A 2 -2.84 26.83 31.15
C ASP A 2 -2.38 26.04 29.90
N GLU A 3 -2.14 24.74 30.07
CA GLU A 3 -1.74 23.83 29.00
C GLU A 3 -2.72 23.84 27.81
N THR A 4 -3.98 24.25 28.06
CA THR A 4 -5.00 24.37 27.02
C THR A 4 -4.71 25.50 26.04
N ASN A 5 -4.10 26.59 26.47
CA ASN A 5 -3.78 27.72 25.60
C ASN A 5 -2.61 27.46 24.65
N GLU A 6 -1.63 26.63 25.02
CA GLU A 6 -0.55 26.24 24.12
C GLU A 6 -1.04 25.25 23.00
N LEU A 7 -1.93 24.36 23.35
CA LEU A 7 -2.57 23.47 22.36
C LEU A 7 -3.38 24.27 21.32
N PHE A 8 -4.22 25.20 21.77
CA PHE A 8 -5.03 26.04 20.87
C PHE A 8 -4.19 27.01 20.03
N ASN A 9 -3.13 27.60 20.57
CA ASN A 9 -2.23 28.47 19.79
C ASN A 9 -1.46 27.74 18.70
N ASN A 10 -1.11 26.46 18.88
CA ASN A 10 -0.44 25.68 17.86
C ASN A 10 -1.38 25.26 16.71
N TYR A 11 -2.68 25.12 16.96
CA TYR A 11 -3.68 24.82 15.93
C TYR A 11 -4.23 26.08 15.24
N ALA A 12 -4.16 27.26 15.86
CA ALA A 12 -4.67 28.51 15.29
C ALA A 12 -3.98 28.95 13.99
N ASN A 13 -2.80 28.40 13.68
CA ASN A 13 -2.00 28.71 12.49
C ASN A 13 -2.02 27.58 11.43
N GLY A 14 -3.02 26.71 11.45
CA GLY A 14 -3.20 25.69 10.45
C GLY A 14 -3.42 26.27 9.05
N ARG A 15 -2.84 25.63 8.02
CA ARG A 15 -2.98 26.03 6.63
C ARG A 15 -3.19 24.80 5.75
N GLY A 16 -4.23 24.83 4.94
CA GLY A 16 -4.47 23.84 3.89
C GLY A 16 -4.48 24.49 2.52
N LEU A 17 -3.71 23.93 1.58
CA LEU A 17 -3.74 24.31 0.17
C LEU A 17 -3.89 23.04 -0.66
N TYR A 18 -4.88 23.05 -1.56
CA TYR A 18 -5.09 22.03 -2.57
C TYR A 18 -5.22 22.69 -3.94
N GLY A 19 -4.58 22.12 -4.94
CA GLY A 19 -4.69 22.54 -6.33
C GLY A 19 -4.77 21.35 -7.26
N ASN A 20 -5.59 21.46 -8.31
CA ASN A 20 -5.71 20.46 -9.36
C ASN A 20 -5.74 21.13 -10.73
N ILE A 21 -4.97 20.59 -11.67
CA ILE A 21 -4.93 21.04 -13.07
C ILE A 21 -5.16 19.84 -13.96
N ASN A 22 -6.17 19.93 -14.83
CA ASN A 22 -6.45 18.93 -15.85
C ASN A 22 -6.19 19.52 -17.25
N VAL A 23 -5.38 18.84 -18.03
CA VAL A 23 -5.08 19.19 -19.42
C VAL A 23 -5.52 18.04 -20.33
N TYR A 24 -6.39 18.35 -21.29
CA TYR A 24 -6.90 17.37 -22.25
C TYR A 24 -6.31 17.64 -23.63
N LEU A 25 -5.58 16.66 -24.15
CA LEU A 25 -5.08 16.60 -25.51
C LEU A 25 -5.87 15.54 -26.28
N ASN A 26 -5.75 15.49 -27.61
CA ASN A 26 -6.61 14.61 -28.43
C ASN A 26 -6.67 13.15 -27.97
N PHE A 27 -5.53 12.56 -27.63
CA PHE A 27 -5.42 11.14 -27.21
C PHE A 27 -4.81 10.97 -25.81
N LEU A 28 -4.45 12.06 -25.14
CA LEU A 28 -3.85 12.07 -23.82
C LEU A 28 -4.59 13.03 -22.90
N SER A 29 -4.68 12.67 -21.64
CA SER A 29 -5.08 13.56 -20.53
C SER A 29 -4.00 13.58 -19.47
N LEU A 30 -3.69 14.77 -18.97
CA LEU A 30 -2.74 15.00 -17.90
C LEU A 30 -3.49 15.60 -16.71
N ASN A 31 -3.40 14.95 -15.55
CA ASN A 31 -3.88 15.47 -14.27
C ASN A 31 -2.66 15.79 -13.38
N ILE A 32 -2.63 16.98 -12.80
CA ILE A 32 -1.63 17.37 -11.82
C ILE A 32 -2.35 17.82 -10.56
N GLU A 33 -2.10 17.14 -9.46
CA GLU A 33 -2.61 17.48 -8.13
C GLU A 33 -1.48 17.94 -7.23
N TYR A 34 -1.77 18.91 -6.36
CA TYR A 34 -0.83 19.44 -5.37
C TYR A 34 -1.53 19.64 -4.03
N ILE A 35 -0.87 19.22 -2.94
CA ILE A 35 -1.30 19.49 -1.56
C ILE A 35 -0.19 20.17 -0.76
N ASN A 36 -0.61 20.97 0.22
CA ASN A 36 0.28 21.51 1.24
C ASN A 36 -0.54 21.75 2.52
N TYR A 37 -0.49 20.76 3.42
CA TYR A 37 -1.20 20.80 4.69
C TYR A 37 -0.24 21.10 5.83
N ARG A 38 -0.62 22.02 6.72
CA ARG A 38 0.19 22.49 7.84
C ARG A 38 -0.72 22.75 9.02
N PHE A 39 -0.88 21.79 9.90
CA PHE A 39 -1.80 21.86 11.02
C PHE A 39 -1.08 21.73 12.38
N GLY A 40 0.03 22.41 12.57
CA GLY A 40 0.61 22.62 13.89
C GLY A 40 1.05 21.36 14.65
N THR A 41 1.43 20.29 13.95
CA THR A 41 1.92 19.05 14.59
C THR A 41 3.15 19.31 15.46
N LEU A 42 3.18 18.66 16.63
CA LEU A 42 4.30 18.72 17.58
C LEU A 42 5.21 17.49 17.47
N ASP A 43 4.76 16.45 16.78
CA ASP A 43 5.42 15.16 16.65
C ASP A 43 5.46 14.73 15.16
N PRO A 44 6.62 14.34 14.62
CA PRO A 44 6.74 13.87 13.23
C PRO A 44 5.93 12.59 12.96
N ASP A 45 5.57 11.85 13.99
CA ASP A 45 4.89 10.57 13.91
C ASP A 45 3.37 10.68 14.09
N ASN A 46 2.86 11.86 14.41
CA ASN A 46 1.43 12.12 14.56
C ASN A 46 0.73 12.20 13.19
N ARG A 47 0.58 11.04 12.54
CA ARG A 47 -0.09 10.88 11.25
C ARG A 47 -1.60 10.74 11.44
N GLY A 48 -2.26 11.86 11.74
CA GLY A 48 -3.72 11.89 11.77
C GLY A 48 -4.35 11.04 12.87
N ASN A 49 -3.78 11.07 14.06
CA ASN A 49 -4.42 10.48 15.23
C ASN A 49 -5.70 11.27 15.56
N PHE A 50 -6.81 10.86 14.97
CA PHE A 50 -8.10 11.52 15.11
C PHE A 50 -8.61 11.53 16.55
N VAL A 51 -8.14 10.61 17.37
CA VAL A 51 -8.58 10.46 18.76
C VAL A 51 -7.98 11.55 19.64
N ASP A 52 -6.71 11.90 19.43
CA ASP A 52 -6.00 12.88 20.24
C ASP A 52 -6.30 14.34 19.84
N ASN A 53 -6.93 14.55 18.69
CA ASN A 53 -7.19 15.88 18.14
C ASN A 53 -8.62 16.37 18.35
N TYR A 54 -9.38 15.79 19.28
CA TYR A 54 -10.73 16.22 19.71
C TYR A 54 -11.71 16.50 18.57
N GLY A 55 -11.63 15.77 17.47
CA GLY A 55 -12.53 15.92 16.32
C GLY A 55 -12.33 17.23 15.52
N LEU A 56 -11.21 17.93 15.70
CA LEU A 56 -10.91 19.18 14.99
C LEU A 56 -10.51 18.95 13.53
N PHE A 57 -10.29 17.72 13.11
CA PHE A 57 -9.98 17.38 11.72
C PHE A 57 -11.24 17.08 10.93
N GLN A 58 -11.40 17.77 9.83
CA GLN A 58 -12.42 17.46 8.86
C GLN A 58 -11.84 16.45 7.85
N PRO A 59 -12.14 15.15 7.99
CA PRO A 59 -11.45 14.08 7.25
C PRO A 59 -11.76 14.04 5.75
N TYR A 60 -12.65 14.90 5.26
CA TYR A 60 -13.17 14.84 3.88
C TYR A 60 -12.73 16.01 3.01
N GLN A 61 -11.82 16.82 3.44
CA GLN A 61 -11.65 18.09 2.73
C GLN A 61 -10.94 17.97 1.40
N ASN A 62 -10.13 16.94 1.18
CA ASN A 62 -9.48 16.79 -0.13
C ASN A 62 -9.00 15.36 -0.36
N PRO A 63 -9.10 14.84 -1.58
CA PRO A 63 -8.56 13.52 -1.89
C PRO A 63 -7.05 13.50 -1.63
N PRO A 64 -6.56 12.43 -1.03
CA PRO A 64 -5.14 12.27 -0.77
C PRO A 64 -4.39 12.06 -2.10
N ILE A 65 -3.37 12.85 -2.36
CA ILE A 65 -2.54 12.80 -3.56
C ILE A 65 -1.77 11.49 -3.68
N ALA A 66 -1.32 10.96 -2.56
CA ALA A 66 -0.42 9.81 -2.53
C ALA A 66 -1.11 8.44 -2.48
N ILE A 67 -2.43 8.37 -2.37
CA ILE A 67 -3.13 7.08 -2.43
C ILE A 67 -3.48 6.78 -3.87
N ASN A 68 -2.73 5.86 -4.46
CA ASN A 68 -3.12 5.20 -5.69
C ASN A 68 -3.87 3.92 -5.32
N ILE A 69 -5.19 3.94 -5.55
CA ILE A 69 -5.99 2.72 -5.41
C ILE A 69 -5.83 1.93 -6.69
N HIS A 70 -5.08 0.84 -6.62
CA HIS A 70 -4.87 -0.05 -7.75
C HIS A 70 -5.90 -1.18 -7.74
N GLU A 71 -6.22 -1.70 -8.91
CA GLU A 71 -6.95 -2.96 -9.02
C GLU A 71 -6.11 -4.16 -8.56
N ASN A 72 -4.78 -3.98 -8.46
CA ASN A 72 -3.82 -5.01 -8.14
C ASN A 72 -3.72 -5.23 -6.62
N ILE A 73 -3.81 -6.49 -6.20
CA ILE A 73 -3.93 -6.86 -4.78
C ILE A 73 -2.63 -6.60 -4.02
N LEU A 74 -1.48 -7.01 -4.58
CA LEU A 74 -0.21 -6.88 -3.88
C LEU A 74 0.20 -5.42 -3.70
N MET A 75 -0.09 -4.55 -4.66
CA MET A 75 0.22 -3.12 -4.57
C MET A 75 -0.61 -2.45 -3.47
N ASN A 76 -1.88 -2.83 -3.32
CA ASN A 76 -2.77 -2.26 -2.32
C ASN A 76 -2.40 -2.64 -0.87
N ARG A 77 -1.60 -3.70 -0.66
CA ARG A 77 -1.13 -4.09 0.67
C ARG A 77 -0.07 -3.15 1.24
N VAL A 78 0.58 -2.39 0.38
CA VAL A 78 1.67 -1.47 0.74
C VAL A 78 1.27 -0.05 0.33
N SER A 79 0.19 0.44 0.91
CA SER A 79 -0.28 1.80 0.66
C SER A 79 0.41 2.81 1.58
N HIS A 80 0.77 3.96 1.02
CA HIS A 80 1.28 5.08 1.80
C HIS A 80 0.19 5.63 2.74
N GLN A 81 0.56 5.84 4.00
CA GLN A 81 -0.31 6.50 4.98
C GLN A 81 -0.03 8.00 4.97
N ILE A 82 -1.01 8.75 4.51
CA ILE A 82 -0.91 10.20 4.39
C ILE A 82 -0.86 10.85 5.76
N ASN A 83 0.04 11.81 5.92
CA ASN A 83 0.05 12.70 7.07
C ASN A 83 -0.78 13.96 6.76
N MET A 84 -2.08 13.93 7.04
CA MET A 84 -2.98 15.08 6.80
C MET A 84 -2.60 16.32 7.59
N ASN A 85 -1.73 16.21 8.60
CA ASN A 85 -1.40 17.30 9.50
C ASN A 85 -0.21 18.15 9.04
N ASN A 86 0.68 17.61 8.22
CA ASN A 86 1.92 18.30 7.87
C ASN A 86 2.52 17.80 6.54
N GLU A 87 1.69 17.46 5.56
CA GLU A 87 2.16 16.91 4.31
C GLU A 87 2.16 17.94 3.18
N VAL A 88 3.25 17.95 2.42
CA VAL A 88 3.35 18.59 1.12
C VAL A 88 3.59 17.51 0.08
N GLY A 89 2.84 17.55 -1.03
CA GLY A 89 2.93 16.53 -2.05
C GLY A 89 2.35 16.97 -3.40
N TYR A 90 2.67 16.17 -4.43
CA TYR A 90 2.07 16.29 -5.74
C TYR A 90 1.91 14.91 -6.39
N LYS A 91 0.91 14.80 -7.26
CA LYS A 91 0.68 13.65 -8.14
C LYS A 91 0.57 14.14 -9.57
N ILE A 92 1.21 13.43 -10.46
CA ILE A 92 1.11 13.61 -11.91
C ILE A 92 0.55 12.32 -12.48
N GLU A 93 -0.55 12.41 -13.19
CA GLU A 93 -1.22 11.27 -13.82
C GLU A 93 -1.40 11.54 -15.30
N LEU A 94 -0.87 10.65 -16.12
CA LEU A 94 -1.00 10.65 -17.56
C LEU A 94 -1.84 9.46 -17.99
N MET A 95 -2.95 9.71 -18.65
CA MET A 95 -3.81 8.69 -19.26
C MET A 95 -3.93 8.93 -20.75
N GLY A 96 -3.93 7.86 -21.52
CA GLY A 96 -4.08 7.98 -22.97
C GLY A 96 -4.65 6.74 -23.63
N MET A 97 -5.32 6.94 -24.75
CA MET A 97 -5.83 5.85 -25.60
C MET A 97 -5.30 6.03 -27.04
N ILE A 98 -4.58 5.03 -27.52
CA ILE A 98 -4.00 5.03 -28.86
C ILE A 98 -4.82 4.06 -29.73
N ASN A 99 -5.43 4.60 -30.79
CA ASN A 99 -6.15 3.82 -31.79
C ASN A 99 -7.24 2.87 -31.26
N ASN A 100 -7.90 3.19 -30.16
CA ASN A 100 -8.98 2.41 -29.52
C ASN A 100 -8.59 0.99 -29.08
N TRP A 101 -7.30 0.65 -29.09
CA TRP A 101 -6.84 -0.71 -28.71
C TRP A 101 -5.62 -0.74 -27.82
N ILE A 102 -5.04 0.44 -27.49
CA ILE A 102 -3.95 0.54 -26.49
C ILE A 102 -4.30 1.67 -25.52
N ASP A 103 -4.43 1.35 -24.24
CA ASP A 103 -4.49 2.34 -23.16
C ASP A 103 -3.16 2.41 -22.44
N ILE A 104 -2.78 3.63 -22.08
CA ILE A 104 -1.58 3.95 -21.32
C ILE A 104 -1.99 4.68 -20.06
N LEU A 105 -1.47 4.24 -18.92
CA LEU A 105 -1.56 4.93 -17.65
C LEU A 105 -0.16 5.08 -17.08
N ALA A 106 0.21 6.28 -16.67
CA ALA A 106 1.42 6.53 -15.90
C ALA A 106 1.11 7.49 -14.77
N ILE A 107 1.50 7.12 -13.54
CA ILE A 107 1.27 7.91 -12.34
C ILE A 107 2.61 8.08 -11.62
N TYR A 108 2.91 9.31 -11.23
CA TYR A 108 4.02 9.62 -10.33
C TYR A 108 3.50 10.44 -9.16
N SER A 109 3.78 9.99 -7.95
CA SER A 109 3.40 10.66 -6.71
C SER A 109 4.63 10.89 -5.85
N ALA A 110 4.73 12.05 -5.24
CA ALA A 110 5.75 12.34 -4.25
C ALA A 110 5.16 13.18 -3.13
N SER A 111 5.50 12.83 -1.89
CA SER A 111 5.13 13.62 -0.72
C SER A 111 6.20 13.56 0.37
N SER A 112 6.14 14.47 1.31
CA SER A 112 6.92 14.45 2.54
C SER A 112 6.24 15.31 3.59
N GLN A 113 6.73 15.25 4.82
CA GLN A 113 6.41 16.31 5.78
C GLN A 113 6.99 17.65 5.28
N SER A 114 6.30 18.76 5.58
CA SER A 114 6.73 20.09 5.16
C SER A 114 7.98 20.60 5.89
N HIS A 115 8.35 19.94 7.01
CA HIS A 115 9.56 20.24 7.78
C HIS A 115 10.36 18.95 7.98
N SER A 116 11.68 19.11 8.12
CA SER A 116 12.52 18.08 8.74
C SER A 116 12.37 18.19 10.27
N TRP A 117 12.65 17.08 10.96
CA TRP A 117 12.53 17.00 12.40
C TRP A 117 13.83 16.52 13.03
N PHE A 118 14.15 17.04 14.21
CA PHE A 118 15.21 16.52 15.05
C PHE A 118 14.77 16.57 16.53
N MET A 119 15.45 15.76 17.36
CA MET A 119 15.23 15.70 18.78
C MET A 119 16.30 16.55 19.49
N ASP A 120 15.88 17.47 20.32
CA ASP A 120 16.77 18.31 21.10
C ASP A 120 17.35 17.56 22.32
N SER A 121 18.22 18.24 23.10
CA SER A 121 18.83 17.68 24.31
C SER A 121 17.83 17.34 25.43
N ASN A 122 16.61 17.84 25.35
CA ASN A 122 15.52 17.56 26.30
C ASN A 122 14.60 16.45 25.80
N TYR A 123 14.99 15.73 24.73
CA TYR A 123 14.20 14.68 24.07
C TYR A 123 12.86 15.19 23.51
N GLN A 124 12.82 16.46 23.08
CA GLN A 124 11.65 17.05 22.44
C GLN A 124 11.85 17.18 20.93
N TRP A 125 10.83 16.83 20.16
CA TRP A 125 10.83 17.03 18.72
C TRP A 125 10.80 18.51 18.37
N LYS A 126 11.70 18.93 17.50
CA LYS A 126 11.77 20.29 16.95
C LYS A 126 11.76 20.25 15.42
N LYS A 127 11.08 21.24 14.85
CA LYS A 127 11.07 21.48 13.40
C LYS A 127 12.37 22.13 12.97
N GLU A 128 12.96 21.69 11.87
CA GLU A 128 14.16 22.24 11.29
C GLU A 128 13.81 22.99 9.99
N GLY A 129 14.24 24.25 9.93
CA GLY A 129 14.07 25.10 8.74
C GLY A 129 12.65 25.62 8.54
N GLU A 130 12.47 26.27 7.39
CA GLU A 130 11.17 26.76 6.95
C GLU A 130 10.34 25.64 6.33
N ALA A 131 9.02 25.82 6.34
CA ALA A 131 8.11 24.84 5.75
C ALA A 131 8.28 24.79 4.23
N ALA A 132 8.55 23.60 3.71
CA ALA A 132 8.74 23.37 2.30
C ALA A 132 7.49 23.63 1.46
N LEU A 133 7.68 24.15 0.25
CA LEU A 133 6.62 24.26 -0.75
C LEU A 133 6.52 22.98 -1.62
N PHE A 134 7.61 22.23 -1.75
CA PHE A 134 7.66 20.97 -2.48
C PHE A 134 8.23 19.86 -1.59
N PRO A 135 7.89 18.59 -1.87
CA PRO A 135 8.37 17.46 -1.08
C PRO A 135 9.89 17.37 -1.03
N HIS A 136 10.40 17.00 0.12
CA HIS A 136 11.81 16.66 0.32
C HIS A 136 12.05 15.21 -0.10
N SER A 137 12.58 14.97 -1.29
CA SER A 137 12.82 13.60 -1.78
C SER A 137 14.03 12.92 -1.12
N ASP A 138 15.01 13.70 -0.67
CA ASP A 138 16.31 13.27 -0.14
C ASP A 138 16.42 13.33 1.39
N LYS A 139 15.66 14.21 2.04
CA LYS A 139 15.72 14.41 3.50
C LYS A 139 14.87 13.38 4.25
N LYS A 140 15.51 12.32 4.75
CA LYS A 140 14.83 11.25 5.49
C LYS A 140 14.09 11.72 6.76
N ALA A 141 14.60 12.78 7.40
CA ALA A 141 13.99 13.44 8.55
C ALA A 141 12.65 14.17 8.22
N ALA A 142 12.30 14.29 6.94
CA ALA A 142 11.00 14.78 6.48
C ALA A 142 10.08 13.63 6.01
N THR A 143 10.39 12.38 6.32
CA THR A 143 9.62 11.18 5.98
C THR A 143 9.13 11.17 4.53
N PRO A 144 10.04 11.15 3.53
CA PRO A 144 9.67 11.23 2.12
C PRO A 144 8.98 9.95 1.63
N PHE A 145 8.01 10.16 0.75
CA PHE A 145 7.34 9.13 -0.04
C PHE A 145 7.50 9.44 -1.52
N GLN A 146 7.69 8.40 -2.34
CA GLN A 146 7.69 8.46 -3.80
C GLN A 146 7.08 7.18 -4.35
N GLU A 147 6.27 7.29 -5.38
CA GLU A 147 5.71 6.16 -6.10
C GLU A 147 5.64 6.45 -7.59
N PHE A 148 6.03 5.48 -8.38
CA PHE A 148 5.77 5.44 -9.81
C PHE A 148 4.95 4.21 -10.14
N TYR A 149 3.91 4.37 -10.95
CA TYR A 149 3.12 3.32 -11.55
C TYR A 149 2.98 3.55 -13.04
N GLY A 150 3.25 2.52 -13.84
CA GLY A 150 2.99 2.50 -15.28
C GLY A 150 2.19 1.27 -15.66
N GLU A 151 1.22 1.42 -16.58
CA GLU A 151 0.37 0.35 -17.06
C GLU A 151 0.09 0.50 -18.55
N LEU A 152 0.12 -0.61 -19.26
CA LEU A 152 -0.28 -0.74 -20.65
C LEU A 152 -1.41 -1.76 -20.75
N SER A 153 -2.49 -1.39 -21.41
CA SER A 153 -3.63 -2.25 -21.70
C SER A 153 -3.78 -2.41 -23.21
N PHE A 154 -3.95 -3.64 -23.68
CA PHE A 154 -4.14 -3.99 -25.09
C PHE A 154 -5.50 -4.66 -25.28
N TYR A 155 -6.28 -4.14 -26.21
CA TYR A 155 -7.57 -4.70 -26.62
C TYR A 155 -7.43 -5.31 -28.01
N MET A 156 -7.60 -6.62 -28.11
CA MET A 156 -7.39 -7.39 -29.34
C MET A 156 -8.65 -8.23 -29.64
N ILE A 157 -8.72 -8.77 -30.87
CA ILE A 157 -9.79 -9.66 -31.33
C ILE A 157 -11.18 -9.04 -31.08
N ASP A 158 -11.41 -7.86 -31.66
CA ASP A 158 -12.64 -7.09 -31.49
C ASP A 158 -13.00 -6.84 -30.01
N GLN A 159 -12.00 -6.47 -29.21
CA GLN A 159 -12.10 -6.21 -27.77
C GLN A 159 -12.45 -7.43 -26.90
N LYS A 160 -12.44 -8.64 -27.47
CA LYS A 160 -12.67 -9.89 -26.73
C LYS A 160 -11.49 -10.30 -25.87
N LEU A 161 -10.27 -10.02 -26.33
CA LEU A 161 -9.03 -10.28 -25.59
C LEU A 161 -8.47 -8.98 -25.04
N HIS A 162 -8.35 -8.91 -23.72
CA HIS A 162 -7.76 -7.79 -23.00
C HIS A 162 -6.51 -8.28 -22.26
N LEU A 163 -5.37 -7.67 -22.55
CA LEU A 163 -4.09 -7.90 -21.89
C LEU A 163 -3.68 -6.61 -21.17
N LYS A 164 -3.39 -6.69 -19.88
CA LYS A 164 -2.95 -5.56 -19.06
C LYS A 164 -1.64 -5.94 -18.36
N ALA A 165 -0.60 -5.10 -18.48
CA ALA A 165 0.68 -5.29 -17.83
C ALA A 165 1.10 -3.99 -17.15
N GLY A 166 1.59 -4.06 -15.93
CA GLY A 166 1.99 -2.91 -15.14
C GLY A 166 3.35 -3.07 -14.47
N TYR A 167 3.86 -1.95 -13.99
CA TYR A 167 5.06 -1.86 -13.16
C TYR A 167 4.85 -0.78 -12.11
N SER A 168 5.15 -1.10 -10.86
CA SER A 168 5.16 -0.14 -9.74
C SER A 168 6.50 -0.14 -9.05
N ASN A 169 6.92 1.02 -8.59
CA ASN A 169 8.08 1.19 -7.72
C ASN A 169 7.73 2.26 -6.68
N SER A 170 7.73 1.89 -5.41
CA SER A 170 7.45 2.81 -4.30
C SER A 170 8.56 2.79 -3.25
N TYR A 171 8.75 3.94 -2.62
CA TYR A 171 9.67 4.19 -1.53
C TYR A 171 8.95 5.04 -0.49
N ASP A 172 8.95 4.62 0.78
CA ASP A 172 8.26 5.32 1.86
C ASP A 172 9.08 5.28 3.16
N VAL A 173 9.30 6.43 3.75
CA VAL A 173 9.78 6.57 5.13
C VAL A 173 8.55 6.77 6.01
N THR A 174 8.08 5.69 6.62
CA THR A 174 6.79 5.68 7.30
C THR A 174 6.84 6.26 8.70
N LYS A 175 8.01 6.17 9.37
CA LYS A 175 8.15 6.59 10.76
C LYS A 175 9.56 7.06 11.07
N LEU A 176 9.69 8.12 11.86
CA LEU A 176 10.96 8.63 12.39
C LEU A 176 11.02 8.35 13.89
N PHE A 177 11.83 7.34 14.31
CA PHE A 177 11.97 6.99 15.73
C PHE A 177 12.90 7.92 16.50
N LEU A 178 14.00 8.33 15.87
CA LEU A 178 15.01 9.15 16.47
C LEU A 178 15.78 9.91 15.38
N ASN A 179 16.01 11.18 15.59
CA ASN A 179 16.95 11.99 14.83
C ASN A 179 17.58 13.01 15.76
N THR A 180 18.71 12.68 16.39
CA THR A 180 19.46 13.56 17.28
C THR A 180 20.66 14.12 16.56
N LYS A 181 20.94 15.40 16.80
CA LYS A 181 22.12 16.12 16.29
C LYS A 181 22.86 16.76 17.46
N THR A 182 24.13 16.42 17.59
CA THR A 182 25.06 17.06 18.52
C THR A 182 26.29 17.51 17.76
N ASP A 183 27.16 18.31 18.37
CA ASP A 183 28.40 18.78 17.73
C ASP A 183 29.34 17.65 17.33
N THR A 184 29.25 16.49 17.98
CA THR A 184 30.16 15.34 17.78
C THR A 184 29.49 14.10 17.21
N SER A 185 28.17 14.02 17.19
CA SER A 185 27.45 12.87 16.67
C SER A 185 26.10 13.23 16.10
N SER A 186 25.67 12.48 15.10
CA SER A 186 24.31 12.49 14.61
C SER A 186 23.80 11.06 14.57
N SER A 187 22.56 10.84 14.94
CA SER A 187 21.93 9.52 14.92
C SER A 187 20.50 9.66 14.45
N MET A 188 20.15 8.92 13.40
CA MET A 188 18.80 8.88 12.86
C MET A 188 18.37 7.43 12.69
N TYR A 189 17.18 7.10 13.22
CA TYR A 189 16.51 5.82 13.08
C TYR A 189 15.13 6.05 12.48
N TYR A 190 14.82 5.31 11.43
CA TYR A 190 13.54 5.45 10.76
C TYR A 190 13.06 4.14 10.12
N ASP A 191 11.74 3.95 10.05
CA ASP A 191 11.14 2.88 9.28
C ASP A 191 11.20 3.20 7.79
N LEU A 192 11.61 2.19 7.04
CA LEU A 192 11.71 2.24 5.59
C LEU A 192 10.87 1.13 4.98
N GLN A 193 10.09 1.48 3.96
CA GLN A 193 9.39 0.55 3.09
C GLN A 193 9.77 0.81 1.63
N LYS A 194 9.97 -0.28 0.87
CA LYS A 194 10.16 -0.23 -0.59
C LYS A 194 9.35 -1.35 -1.21
N SER A 195 8.72 -1.09 -2.33
CA SER A 195 7.98 -2.11 -3.06
C SER A 195 8.23 -1.96 -4.56
N ILE A 196 8.52 -3.07 -5.21
CA ILE A 196 8.48 -3.19 -6.67
C ILE A 196 7.42 -4.24 -6.98
N ALA A 197 6.42 -3.92 -7.80
CA ALA A 197 5.38 -4.84 -8.17
C ALA A 197 5.20 -4.89 -9.71
N ILE A 198 4.94 -6.09 -10.22
CA ILE A 198 4.73 -6.37 -11.64
C ILE A 198 3.42 -7.14 -11.77
N PRO A 199 2.29 -6.46 -12.00
CA PRO A 199 1.01 -7.09 -12.27
C PRO A 199 0.84 -7.41 -13.75
N LEU A 200 0.24 -8.57 -14.03
CA LEU A 200 -0.20 -9.01 -15.35
C LEU A 200 -1.64 -9.51 -15.25
N ASN A 201 -2.51 -9.07 -16.15
CA ASN A 201 -3.90 -9.53 -16.25
C ASN A 201 -4.22 -9.86 -17.71
N ILE A 202 -4.85 -11.00 -17.92
CA ILE A 202 -5.31 -11.47 -19.24
C ILE A 202 -6.76 -11.86 -19.09
N SER A 203 -7.65 -11.29 -19.89
CA SER A 203 -9.04 -11.70 -19.95
C SER A 203 -9.52 -11.95 -21.37
N TYR A 204 -10.34 -12.99 -21.55
CA TYR A 204 -10.97 -13.31 -22.81
C TYR A 204 -12.48 -13.49 -22.61
N THR A 205 -13.27 -12.79 -23.43
CA THR A 205 -14.73 -12.86 -23.40
C THR A 205 -15.26 -13.46 -24.69
N PHE A 206 -15.98 -14.57 -24.54
CA PHE A 206 -16.63 -15.27 -25.66
C PHE A 206 -17.98 -14.61 -25.99
N GLU A 207 -18.42 -14.70 -27.24
CA GLU A 207 -19.74 -14.20 -27.68
C GLU A 207 -20.90 -14.85 -26.92
N SER A 208 -20.74 -16.07 -26.45
CA SER A 208 -21.72 -16.78 -25.64
C SER A 208 -21.89 -16.23 -24.21
N GLY A 209 -21.18 -15.15 -23.84
CA GLY A 209 -21.23 -14.53 -22.51
C GLY A 209 -20.40 -15.28 -21.44
N TRP A 210 -19.56 -16.19 -21.84
CA TRP A 210 -18.51 -16.75 -21.00
C TRP A 210 -17.31 -15.81 -20.96
N SER A 211 -16.57 -15.78 -19.86
CA SER A 211 -15.26 -15.13 -19.79
C SER A 211 -14.29 -15.92 -18.95
N ILE A 212 -13.02 -15.84 -19.33
CA ILE A 212 -11.89 -16.38 -18.58
C ILE A 212 -10.98 -15.21 -18.24
N ASN A 213 -10.54 -15.14 -16.97
CA ASN A 213 -9.59 -14.14 -16.52
C ASN A 213 -8.45 -14.86 -15.78
N ALA A 214 -7.21 -14.47 -16.11
CA ALA A 214 -6.00 -14.90 -15.42
C ALA A 214 -5.24 -13.66 -14.94
N ARG A 215 -4.89 -13.61 -13.66
CA ARG A 215 -4.09 -12.56 -13.05
C ARG A 215 -2.87 -13.16 -12.39
N VAL A 216 -1.72 -12.55 -12.62
CA VAL A 216 -0.45 -12.89 -11.96
C VAL A 216 0.17 -11.60 -11.47
N GLU A 217 0.52 -11.55 -10.21
CA GLU A 217 1.22 -10.41 -9.61
C GLU A 217 2.46 -10.90 -8.88
N THR A 218 3.59 -10.23 -9.06
CA THR A 218 4.82 -10.47 -8.30
C THR A 218 5.25 -9.18 -7.64
N GLN A 219 5.61 -9.24 -6.36
CA GLN A 219 6.05 -8.09 -5.58
C GLN A 219 7.33 -8.44 -4.81
N PHE A 220 8.29 -7.52 -4.85
CA PHE A 220 9.47 -7.50 -3.99
C PHE A 220 9.28 -6.38 -2.98
N TYR A 221 9.15 -6.74 -1.71
CA TYR A 221 8.81 -5.80 -0.65
C TYR A 221 9.88 -5.82 0.43
N THR A 222 10.44 -4.65 0.72
CA THR A 222 11.41 -4.43 1.79
C THR A 222 10.76 -3.60 2.89
N LYS A 223 10.89 -4.05 4.13
CA LYS A 223 10.45 -3.30 5.31
C LYS A 223 11.43 -3.52 6.45
N GLY A 224 11.77 -2.44 7.14
CA GLY A 224 12.66 -2.54 8.29
C GLY A 224 13.09 -1.18 8.81
N VAL A 225 13.91 -1.22 9.85
CA VAL A 225 14.49 -0.03 10.49
C VAL A 225 15.86 0.25 9.88
N ARG A 226 16.07 1.48 9.43
CA ARG A 226 17.38 1.95 9.01
C ARG A 226 17.97 2.89 10.05
N GLN A 227 19.23 2.64 10.39
CA GLN A 227 20.04 3.51 11.21
C GLN A 227 21.09 4.18 10.33
N VAL A 228 21.16 5.51 10.36
CA VAL A 228 22.22 6.30 9.74
C VAL A 228 22.75 7.30 10.75
N GLY A 229 24.07 7.59 10.65
CA GLY A 229 24.64 8.60 11.52
C GLY A 229 26.16 8.59 11.52
N THR A 230 26.71 9.48 12.36
CA THR A 230 28.13 9.55 12.66
C THR A 230 28.31 9.39 14.16
N LEU A 231 29.20 8.48 14.57
CA LEU A 231 29.61 8.28 15.94
C LEU A 231 30.98 8.94 16.14
N ASN A 232 31.14 9.73 17.21
CA ASN A 232 32.39 10.39 17.58
C ASN A 232 33.05 11.20 16.43
N GLY A 233 32.23 11.81 15.56
CA GLY A 233 32.68 12.70 14.49
C GLY A 233 33.36 12.04 13.29
N SER A 234 33.63 10.73 13.32
CA SER A 234 34.38 10.06 12.23
C SER A 234 33.83 8.72 11.76
N THR A 235 33.09 8.00 12.57
CA THR A 235 32.56 6.69 12.17
C THR A 235 31.18 6.84 11.54
N VAL A 236 31.08 6.59 10.24
CA VAL A 236 29.79 6.57 9.54
C VAL A 236 29.11 5.23 9.80
N VAL A 237 27.88 5.28 10.31
CA VAL A 237 27.01 4.11 10.50
C VAL A 237 25.89 4.20 9.48
N ASP A 238 25.71 3.14 8.70
CA ASP A 238 24.57 2.95 7.81
C ASP A 238 24.19 1.47 7.85
N THR A 239 23.19 1.14 8.65
CA THR A 239 22.75 -0.24 8.85
C THR A 239 21.26 -0.35 8.60
N PHE A 240 20.83 -1.46 8.02
CA PHE A 240 19.43 -1.79 7.79
C PHE A 240 19.11 -3.11 8.49
N MET A 241 18.02 -3.11 9.29
CA MET A 241 17.50 -4.28 9.96
C MET A 241 16.12 -4.60 9.35
N SER A 242 16.08 -5.67 8.54
CA SER A 242 14.84 -6.16 7.96
C SER A 242 13.91 -6.69 9.03
N THR A 243 12.60 -6.55 8.80
CA THR A 243 11.56 -7.20 9.62
C THR A 243 11.20 -8.59 9.09
N PHE A 244 11.71 -8.98 7.92
CA PHE A 244 11.40 -10.25 7.29
C PHE A 244 12.42 -11.32 7.62
N TYR A 245 11.94 -12.50 7.94
CA TYR A 245 12.78 -13.67 8.18
C TYR A 245 12.14 -14.94 7.62
N ASN A 246 12.96 -15.95 7.41
CA ASN A 246 12.54 -17.28 7.00
C ASN A 246 13.04 -18.27 8.05
N ASP A 247 12.17 -18.66 8.97
CA ASP A 247 12.45 -19.65 10.02
C ASP A 247 12.66 -21.02 9.37
N LYS A 248 13.95 -21.37 9.16
CA LYS A 248 14.34 -22.64 8.56
C LYS A 248 14.31 -23.81 9.56
N ASN A 249 14.39 -23.47 10.84
CA ASN A 249 14.49 -24.42 11.92
C ASN A 249 13.13 -24.71 12.58
N ASN A 250 12.07 -23.98 12.20
CA ASN A 250 10.73 -24.03 12.77
C ASN A 250 10.73 -23.85 14.30
N ASN A 251 11.60 -22.97 14.81
CA ASN A 251 11.73 -22.71 16.24
C ASN A 251 11.04 -21.41 16.67
N GLU A 252 10.41 -20.67 15.73
CA GLU A 252 9.74 -19.39 15.93
C GLU A 252 10.63 -18.26 16.45
N ILE A 253 11.94 -18.47 16.47
CA ILE A 253 12.94 -17.49 16.93
C ILE A 253 13.86 -17.16 15.76
N PRO A 254 13.78 -15.95 15.18
CA PRO A 254 14.59 -15.59 14.01
C PRO A 254 16.08 -15.50 14.37
N GLU A 255 16.89 -16.29 13.69
CA GLU A 255 18.34 -16.24 13.78
C GLU A 255 18.92 -15.22 12.79
N LYS A 256 20.13 -14.72 13.04
CA LYS A 256 20.75 -13.67 12.19
C LYS A 256 20.86 -14.06 10.71
N ASN A 257 21.06 -15.33 10.41
CA ASN A 257 21.19 -15.88 9.06
C ASN A 257 19.84 -16.17 8.37
N GLU A 258 18.72 -15.97 9.07
CA GLU A 258 17.36 -16.19 8.59
C GLU A 258 16.65 -14.91 8.13
N TYR A 259 17.21 -13.72 8.49
CA TYR A 259 16.68 -12.46 8.00
C TYR A 259 16.87 -12.31 6.49
N LEU A 260 15.82 -11.82 5.82
CA LEU A 260 15.77 -11.58 4.38
C LEU A 260 15.80 -10.08 4.10
N ASP A 261 16.53 -9.69 3.05
CA ASP A 261 16.56 -8.28 2.62
C ASP A 261 15.20 -7.81 2.10
N TYR A 262 14.42 -8.73 1.54
CA TYR A 262 13.09 -8.46 1.01
C TYR A 262 12.19 -9.71 1.08
N GLU A 263 10.89 -9.45 1.18
CA GLU A 263 9.82 -10.41 1.00
C GLU A 263 9.47 -10.50 -0.49
N THR A 264 9.32 -11.72 -1.01
CA THR A 264 8.75 -11.95 -2.33
C THR A 264 7.33 -12.45 -2.20
N ASN A 265 6.37 -11.69 -2.69
CA ASN A 265 4.97 -12.05 -2.75
C ASN A 265 4.58 -12.39 -4.18
N ASN A 266 3.84 -13.47 -4.36
CA ASN A 266 3.26 -13.87 -5.63
C ASN A 266 1.76 -14.13 -5.44
N PHE A 267 0.96 -13.53 -6.30
CA PHE A 267 -0.48 -13.74 -6.33
C PHE A 267 -0.90 -14.25 -7.71
N ILE A 268 -1.65 -15.34 -7.74
CA ILE A 268 -2.21 -15.94 -8.97
C ILE A 268 -3.70 -16.07 -8.77
N SER A 269 -4.48 -15.63 -9.74
CA SER A 269 -5.93 -15.84 -9.78
C SER A 269 -6.35 -16.29 -11.16
N LEU A 270 -7.13 -17.36 -11.21
CA LEU A 270 -7.77 -17.87 -12.42
C LEU A 270 -9.27 -17.87 -12.18
N SER A 271 -10.03 -17.26 -13.08
CA SER A 271 -11.48 -17.26 -12.97
C SER A 271 -12.17 -17.56 -14.29
N ILE A 272 -13.29 -18.22 -14.19
CA ILE A 272 -14.24 -18.45 -15.28
C ILE A 272 -15.60 -17.94 -14.85
N SER A 273 -16.29 -17.27 -15.75
CA SER A 273 -17.63 -16.76 -15.46
C SER A 273 -18.58 -16.87 -16.62
N LYS A 274 -19.87 -16.92 -16.31
CA LYS A 274 -20.98 -16.82 -17.23
C LYS A 274 -21.84 -15.64 -16.82
N SER A 275 -21.61 -14.50 -17.47
CA SER A 275 -22.33 -13.26 -17.14
C SER A 275 -23.81 -13.35 -17.53
N PRO A 276 -24.73 -12.83 -16.70
CA PRO A 276 -24.52 -12.30 -15.33
C PRO A 276 -24.68 -13.36 -14.22
N LEU A 277 -24.75 -14.66 -14.56
CA LEU A 277 -25.27 -15.73 -13.72
C LEU A 277 -24.30 -16.14 -12.59
N TRP A 278 -23.06 -16.50 -12.92
CA TRP A 278 -22.12 -17.03 -11.95
C TRP A 278 -20.65 -16.83 -12.32
N SER A 279 -19.80 -16.92 -11.34
CA SER A 279 -18.33 -16.99 -11.50
C SER A 279 -17.72 -18.00 -10.54
N LEU A 280 -16.64 -18.62 -10.97
CA LEU A 280 -15.78 -19.49 -10.20
C LEU A 280 -14.36 -18.95 -10.29
N ALA A 281 -13.71 -18.72 -9.17
CA ALA A 281 -12.34 -18.23 -9.08
C ALA A 281 -11.49 -19.16 -8.21
N PHE A 282 -10.29 -19.42 -8.65
CA PHE A 282 -9.22 -20.05 -7.89
C PHE A 282 -8.14 -19.02 -7.62
N THR A 283 -7.65 -18.91 -6.38
CA THR A 283 -6.56 -18.01 -6.02
C THR A 283 -5.47 -18.73 -5.24
N LEU A 284 -4.23 -18.34 -5.52
CA LEU A 284 -3.02 -18.71 -4.80
C LEU A 284 -2.27 -17.44 -4.43
N ASP A 285 -2.02 -17.25 -3.15
CA ASP A 285 -1.21 -16.18 -2.59
C ASP A 285 0.00 -16.81 -1.89
N LYS A 286 1.21 -16.40 -2.22
CA LYS A 286 2.44 -17.01 -1.74
C LYS A 286 3.45 -15.95 -1.29
N THR A 287 4.10 -16.21 -0.17
CA THR A 287 5.25 -15.43 0.31
C THR A 287 6.47 -16.33 0.60
N ASN A 288 7.67 -15.75 0.62
CA ASN A 288 8.90 -16.44 1.01
C ASN A 288 9.28 -16.25 2.48
N VAL A 289 8.51 -15.45 3.23
CA VAL A 289 8.74 -15.25 4.68
C VAL A 289 7.87 -16.20 5.50
N SER A 290 8.37 -16.59 6.68
CA SER A 290 7.58 -17.34 7.64
C SER A 290 6.63 -16.38 8.36
N GLU A 291 5.35 -16.63 8.25
CA GLU A 291 4.33 -15.95 9.06
C GLU A 291 3.91 -16.89 10.19
N VAL A 292 4.02 -16.40 11.44
CA VAL A 292 3.46 -17.10 12.59
C VAL A 292 1.93 -16.95 12.52
N ILE A 293 1.31 -17.84 11.78
CA ILE A 293 -0.14 -17.94 11.73
C ILE A 293 -0.51 -18.95 12.79
N ASN A 294 -1.24 -18.51 13.80
CA ASN A 294 -1.88 -19.42 14.75
C ASN A 294 -3.04 -20.12 14.01
N ARG A 295 -2.70 -21.06 13.14
CA ARG A 295 -3.67 -21.92 12.46
C ARG A 295 -4.17 -22.89 13.49
N GLY A 296 -5.41 -22.71 13.94
CA GLY A 296 -6.06 -23.72 14.77
C GLY A 296 -5.95 -25.10 14.11
N ASN A 297 -5.51 -26.09 14.85
CA ASN A 297 -5.17 -27.45 14.37
C ASN A 297 -6.34 -28.25 13.76
N GLU A 298 -7.49 -27.64 13.50
CA GLU A 298 -8.73 -28.41 13.28
C GLU A 298 -9.14 -28.62 11.82
N PHE A 299 -8.60 -27.84 10.87
CA PHE A 299 -8.94 -28.01 9.45
C PHE A 299 -7.69 -27.92 8.59
N GLU A 300 -7.09 -29.08 8.29
CA GLU A 300 -6.11 -29.16 7.22
C GLU A 300 -6.81 -28.93 5.87
N ASN A 301 -6.43 -27.86 5.19
CA ASN A 301 -7.02 -27.50 3.91
C ASN A 301 -6.75 -28.59 2.87
N THR A 302 -7.81 -29.22 2.40
CA THR A 302 -7.73 -30.30 1.40
C THR A 302 -7.04 -29.83 0.10
N LEU A 303 -7.20 -28.56 -0.28
CA LEU A 303 -6.56 -27.99 -1.46
C LEU A 303 -5.04 -27.87 -1.30
N GLU A 304 -4.56 -27.45 -0.13
CA GLU A 304 -3.13 -27.36 0.16
C GLU A 304 -2.46 -28.73 0.16
N LYS A 305 -3.14 -29.74 0.74
CA LYS A 305 -2.69 -31.13 0.68
C LYS A 305 -2.65 -31.69 -0.74
N LEU A 306 -3.68 -31.42 -1.54
CA LEU A 306 -3.77 -31.89 -2.92
C LEU A 306 -2.62 -31.35 -3.78
N PHE A 307 -2.22 -30.11 -3.57
CA PHE A 307 -1.14 -29.46 -4.32
C PHE A 307 0.22 -29.53 -3.63
N ASN A 308 0.33 -30.20 -2.47
CA ASN A 308 1.54 -30.30 -1.65
C ASN A 308 2.18 -28.94 -1.36
N ILE A 309 1.37 -27.98 -0.95
CA ILE A 309 1.75 -26.60 -0.70
C ILE A 309 2.09 -26.42 0.79
N ASP A 310 3.18 -25.72 1.08
CA ASP A 310 3.59 -25.38 2.45
C ASP A 310 2.59 -24.38 3.05
N GLN A 311 1.90 -24.81 4.13
CA GLN A 311 0.83 -24.04 4.77
C GLN A 311 1.30 -22.75 5.45
N SER A 312 2.57 -22.67 5.85
CA SER A 312 3.09 -21.47 6.52
C SER A 312 3.26 -20.25 5.59
N ARG A 313 3.27 -20.47 4.27
CA ARG A 313 3.66 -19.46 3.27
C ARG A 313 2.70 -19.31 2.11
N ASN A 314 1.63 -20.07 2.11
CA ASN A 314 0.68 -20.12 1.00
C ASN A 314 -0.76 -20.07 1.50
N TRP A 315 -1.59 -19.35 0.77
CA TRP A 315 -3.04 -19.29 0.97
C TRP A 315 -3.71 -19.66 -0.34
N VAL A 316 -4.50 -20.70 -0.30
CA VAL A 316 -5.22 -21.23 -1.47
C VAL A 316 -6.70 -21.20 -1.21
N ASN A 317 -7.47 -20.68 -2.13
CA ASN A 317 -8.92 -20.73 -2.04
C ASN A 317 -9.61 -20.87 -3.39
N VAL A 318 -10.85 -21.33 -3.32
CA VAL A 318 -11.82 -21.35 -4.41
C VAL A 318 -13.04 -20.56 -3.98
N GLU A 319 -13.45 -19.60 -4.78
CA GLU A 319 -14.67 -18.82 -4.58
C GLU A 319 -15.66 -19.06 -5.71
N PHE A 320 -16.88 -19.41 -5.35
CA PHE A 320 -18.02 -19.49 -6.26
C PHE A 320 -19.01 -18.41 -5.94
N VAL A 321 -19.40 -17.63 -6.95
CA VAL A 321 -20.40 -16.57 -6.82
C VAL A 321 -21.56 -16.90 -7.75
N TYR A 322 -22.79 -16.82 -7.22
CA TYR A 322 -24.01 -17.03 -7.98
C TYR A 322 -25.00 -15.89 -7.75
N ASN A 323 -25.44 -15.25 -8.83
CA ASN A 323 -26.46 -14.23 -8.79
C ASN A 323 -27.83 -14.89 -8.93
N ILE A 324 -28.53 -15.05 -7.80
CA ILE A 324 -29.86 -15.66 -7.75
C ILE A 324 -30.88 -14.76 -8.47
N SER A 325 -30.71 -13.43 -8.28
CA SER A 325 -31.46 -12.39 -9.00
C SER A 325 -30.57 -11.17 -9.18
N SER A 326 -31.09 -10.11 -9.80
CA SER A 326 -30.38 -8.82 -9.90
C SER A 326 -30.08 -8.18 -8.53
N THR A 327 -30.80 -8.56 -7.48
CA THR A 327 -30.68 -8.00 -6.13
C THR A 327 -30.15 -8.99 -5.10
N ILE A 328 -30.09 -10.30 -5.41
CA ILE A 328 -29.65 -11.34 -4.48
C ILE A 328 -28.42 -12.07 -5.03
N ARG A 329 -27.34 -12.06 -4.27
CA ARG A 329 -26.07 -12.69 -4.61
C ARG A 329 -25.62 -13.63 -3.50
N LEU A 330 -25.27 -14.87 -3.87
CA LEU A 330 -24.65 -15.86 -3.02
C LEU A 330 -23.16 -15.97 -3.35
N SER A 331 -22.29 -15.92 -2.35
CA SER A 331 -20.85 -16.20 -2.47
C SER A 331 -20.49 -17.32 -1.50
N LEU A 332 -19.78 -18.31 -2.03
CA LEU A 332 -19.26 -19.48 -1.31
C LEU A 332 -17.74 -19.50 -1.49
N LEU A 333 -17.00 -19.48 -0.41
CA LEU A 333 -15.54 -19.58 -0.42
C LEU A 333 -15.10 -20.77 0.40
N TYR A 334 -14.16 -21.53 -0.14
CA TYR A 334 -13.49 -22.63 0.56
C TYR A 334 -11.98 -22.47 0.45
N GLY A 335 -11.26 -22.60 1.56
CA GLY A 335 -9.81 -22.51 1.63
C GLY A 335 -9.32 -21.44 2.60
N SER A 336 -8.17 -20.84 2.30
CA SER A 336 -7.51 -19.84 3.13
C SER A 336 -7.33 -18.51 2.42
N LEU A 337 -7.31 -17.41 3.16
CA LEU A 337 -7.07 -16.05 2.66
C LEU A 337 -5.97 -15.39 3.48
N LYS A 338 -4.97 -14.81 2.80
CA LYS A 338 -4.03 -13.88 3.42
C LYS A 338 -4.80 -12.59 3.78
N GLY A 339 -4.81 -12.24 5.06
CA GLY A 339 -5.41 -10.97 5.49
C GLY A 339 -4.67 -9.76 4.92
N GLY A 340 -5.23 -8.58 5.14
CA GLY A 340 -4.60 -7.33 4.76
C GLY A 340 -5.57 -6.36 4.10
N LEU A 341 -5.03 -5.24 3.61
CA LEU A 341 -5.79 -4.23 2.91
C LEU A 341 -6.12 -4.72 1.48
N VAL A 342 -7.39 -4.72 1.13
CA VAL A 342 -7.86 -5.02 -0.23
C VAL A 342 -8.72 -3.88 -0.72
N CYS A 343 -8.36 -3.32 -1.86
CA CYS A 343 -9.11 -2.27 -2.52
C CYS A 343 -9.83 -2.83 -3.75
N THR A 344 -11.12 -2.55 -3.86
CA THR A 344 -11.96 -2.98 -4.99
C THR A 344 -12.87 -1.83 -5.37
N ASN A 345 -12.84 -1.41 -6.63
CA ASN A 345 -13.69 -0.32 -7.16
C ASN A 345 -13.64 0.97 -6.31
N GLY A 346 -12.45 1.38 -5.88
CA GLY A 346 -12.26 2.60 -5.09
C GLY A 346 -12.61 2.49 -3.61
N ILE A 347 -13.00 1.31 -3.13
CA ILE A 347 -13.29 1.05 -1.72
C ILE A 347 -12.23 0.12 -1.15
N CYS A 348 -11.47 0.62 -0.16
CA CYS A 348 -10.49 -0.18 0.56
C CYS A 348 -11.09 -0.71 1.86
N ARG A 349 -10.82 -1.98 2.16
CA ARG A 349 -11.22 -2.63 3.40
C ARG A 349 -10.12 -3.54 3.90
N ILE A 350 -9.98 -3.64 5.21
CA ILE A 350 -9.12 -4.64 5.84
C ILE A 350 -9.89 -5.96 5.83
N ILE A 351 -9.30 -6.98 5.21
CA ILE A 351 -9.80 -8.36 5.28
C ILE A 351 -9.04 -9.05 6.39
N GLU A 352 -9.76 -9.62 7.34
CA GLU A 352 -9.16 -10.48 8.35
C GLU A 352 -8.61 -11.76 7.69
N PRO A 353 -7.45 -12.26 8.13
CA PRO A 353 -6.95 -13.54 7.66
C PRO A 353 -7.98 -14.63 7.95
N PHE A 354 -8.17 -15.51 7.00
CA PHE A 354 -9.07 -16.64 7.11
C PHE A 354 -8.27 -17.90 6.87
N ASN A 355 -8.13 -18.69 7.92
CA ASN A 355 -7.37 -19.93 7.89
C ASN A 355 -8.33 -21.10 7.68
N ASP A 356 -8.15 -21.80 6.60
CA ASP A 356 -8.77 -23.08 6.25
C ASP A 356 -10.23 -23.24 6.68
N GLY A 357 -11.16 -23.15 5.74
CA GLY A 357 -12.54 -23.32 6.08
C GLY A 357 -13.51 -22.97 4.96
N PHE A 358 -14.78 -22.96 5.32
CA PHE A 358 -15.87 -22.62 4.43
C PHE A 358 -16.54 -21.32 4.89
N LYS A 359 -16.70 -20.38 3.96
CA LYS A 359 -17.39 -19.10 4.19
C LYS A 359 -18.53 -18.93 3.20
N MET A 360 -19.71 -18.68 3.71
CA MET A 360 -20.90 -18.37 2.91
C MET A 360 -21.35 -16.95 3.19
N ARG A 361 -21.66 -16.20 2.13
CA ARG A 361 -22.25 -14.87 2.22
C ARG A 361 -23.46 -14.77 1.30
N LEU A 362 -24.57 -14.34 1.84
CA LEU A 362 -25.75 -13.93 1.08
C LEU A 362 -25.88 -12.41 1.17
N THR A 363 -25.89 -11.74 0.03
CA THR A 363 -26.08 -10.27 -0.04
C THR A 363 -27.40 -9.99 -0.74
N SER A 364 -28.24 -9.16 -0.12
CA SER A 364 -29.50 -8.69 -0.69
C SER A 364 -29.50 -7.16 -0.72
N MET A 365 -29.88 -6.58 -1.84
CA MET A 365 -30.06 -5.13 -2.01
C MET A 365 -31.54 -4.84 -2.17
N PHE A 366 -32.06 -3.92 -1.37
CA PHE A 366 -33.47 -3.50 -1.35
C PHE A 366 -33.63 -2.10 -1.89
#